data_5d579cda6e484b2646fcd5d5f3bce4ed
#
_entry.id   5d579cda6e484b2646fcd5d5f3bce4ed
#
_cell.length_a   1.000
_cell.length_b   1.000
_cell.length_c   1.000
_cell.angle_alpha   90.00
_cell.angle_beta   90.00
_cell.angle_gamma   90.00
#
_symmetry.space_group_name_H-M   'P 1'
#
loop_
_entity.id
_entity.type
_entity.pdbx_description
1 polymer ?
#
loop_
_entity_poly.entity_id
_entity_poly.type
_entity_poly.pdbx_seq_one_letter_code
_entity_poly.pdbx_strand_id
1 'polypeptide(L)'
;SYVGANGKTTSTTVRKLGSLKYLSDMLGTDRDGVMVWAKEQARIETENYNKETEDQAVLIPFHCNQLLDYGQKSLFEGGYLFLQSVYYQLRLDYVCKKIRGRHRFDYDLNAILSDLVYARMLDPQSKSSSFKAVQNYLEAPSYKLHDVYRSLSVLAQECDFIQAEAYKNSHFLGKRNDGILYYDCTNYYFEIEQEDGFKKYGKSKEHRPNPIVQMGLFMDGNGIPLAFSLFPGNQNEQTSLKPLEQKIVDDFGCDQFIFCSDA
;
A
#
# COMPACT_ATOMS: atom_id res chain seq x y z
N SER A 1 -13.27 -13.44 16.78
CA SER A 1 -14.39 -13.83 15.90
C SER A 1 -14.98 -12.58 15.23
N TYR A 2 -15.38 -12.70 13.99
CA TYR A 2 -16.02 -11.63 13.23
C TYR A 2 -17.28 -12.16 12.55
N VAL A 3 -18.18 -11.25 12.17
CA VAL A 3 -19.40 -11.59 11.43
C VAL A 3 -19.09 -11.54 9.95
N GLY A 4 -19.14 -12.68 9.27
CA GLY A 4 -18.94 -12.76 7.82
C GLY A 4 -20.09 -12.15 7.02
N ALA A 5 -19.88 -11.95 5.72
CA ALA A 5 -20.87 -11.34 4.81
C ALA A 5 -22.25 -12.06 4.79
N ASN A 6 -22.32 -13.31 5.24
CA ASN A 6 -23.54 -14.10 5.36
C ASN A 6 -24.20 -14.02 6.75
N GLY A 7 -23.80 -13.09 7.61
CA GLY A 7 -24.34 -12.89 8.96
C GLY A 7 -23.94 -13.96 9.99
N LYS A 8 -23.08 -14.93 9.61
CA LYS A 8 -22.63 -15.96 10.55
C LYS A 8 -21.34 -15.52 11.24
N THR A 9 -21.27 -15.81 12.55
CA THR A 9 -20.03 -15.60 13.31
C THR A 9 -18.96 -16.57 12.85
N THR A 10 -17.84 -16.04 12.43
CA THR A 10 -16.68 -16.79 11.94
C THR A 10 -15.50 -16.53 12.87
N SER A 11 -14.63 -17.51 13.08
CA SER A 11 -13.39 -17.37 13.83
C SER A 11 -12.20 -17.74 12.96
N THR A 12 -11.14 -16.98 13.07
CA THR A 12 -9.87 -17.26 12.41
C THR A 12 -8.81 -17.54 13.46
N THR A 13 -7.95 -18.50 13.19
CA THR A 13 -6.80 -18.79 14.06
C THR A 13 -5.74 -17.70 13.87
N VAL A 14 -5.55 -16.85 14.87
CA VAL A 14 -4.55 -15.77 14.85
C VAL A 14 -3.14 -16.34 14.99
N ARG A 15 -2.96 -17.29 15.93
CA ARG A 15 -1.66 -17.91 16.23
C ARG A 15 -1.81 -19.34 16.71
N LYS A 16 -0.93 -20.23 16.28
CA LYS A 16 -0.82 -21.58 16.81
C LYS A 16 0.27 -21.60 17.89
N LEU A 17 -0.09 -21.93 19.11
CA LEU A 17 0.86 -21.94 20.25
C LEU A 17 1.70 -23.23 20.33
N GLY A 18 1.24 -24.32 19.74
CA GLY A 18 1.90 -25.62 19.74
C GLY A 18 1.02 -26.74 20.32
N SER A 19 1.57 -27.96 20.39
CA SER A 19 0.87 -29.07 21.03
C SER A 19 1.03 -29.00 22.56
N LEU A 20 0.05 -29.55 23.29
CA LEU A 20 0.08 -29.57 24.74
C LEU A 20 1.35 -30.22 25.28
N LYS A 21 1.80 -31.34 24.70
CA LYS A 21 3.02 -32.03 25.08
C LYS A 21 4.25 -31.13 24.92
N TYR A 22 4.40 -30.49 23.74
CA TYR A 22 5.49 -29.56 23.47
C TYR A 22 5.53 -28.39 24.46
N LEU A 23 4.34 -27.81 24.77
CA LEU A 23 4.26 -26.67 25.70
C LEU A 23 4.52 -27.10 27.16
N SER A 24 4.08 -28.31 27.58
CA SER A 24 4.40 -28.84 28.90
C SER A 24 5.91 -29.06 29.09
N ASP A 25 6.59 -29.61 28.07
CA ASP A 25 8.03 -29.82 28.07
C ASP A 25 8.78 -28.47 28.06
N MET A 26 8.35 -27.52 27.28
CA MET A 26 8.96 -26.18 27.14
C MET A 26 8.81 -25.35 28.42
N LEU A 27 7.63 -25.38 29.04
CA LEU A 27 7.31 -24.58 30.24
C LEU A 27 7.61 -25.28 31.54
N GLY A 28 7.94 -26.57 31.50
CA GLY A 28 8.21 -27.38 32.70
C GLY A 28 7.01 -27.47 33.64
N THR A 29 5.79 -27.48 33.12
CA THR A 29 4.53 -27.42 33.88
C THR A 29 3.54 -28.48 33.39
N ASP A 30 2.49 -28.73 34.19
CA ASP A 30 1.42 -29.62 33.87
C ASP A 30 0.40 -28.95 32.89
N ARG A 31 -0.67 -29.70 32.57
CA ARG A 31 -1.76 -29.22 31.69
C ARG A 31 -2.37 -27.91 32.17
N ASP A 32 -2.56 -27.77 33.47
CA ASP A 32 -3.23 -26.60 34.03
C ASP A 32 -2.35 -25.36 33.94
N GLY A 33 -1.05 -25.51 34.19
CA GLY A 33 -0.08 -24.44 33.98
C GLY A 33 0.05 -24.01 32.52
N VAL A 34 0.02 -24.96 31.57
CA VAL A 34 -0.04 -24.64 30.13
C VAL A 34 -1.31 -23.88 29.78
N MET A 35 -2.46 -24.24 30.36
CA MET A 35 -3.73 -23.52 30.11
C MET A 35 -3.73 -22.10 30.68
N VAL A 36 -3.11 -21.89 31.85
CA VAL A 36 -2.94 -20.54 32.42
C VAL A 36 -2.04 -19.69 31.51
N TRP A 37 -0.91 -20.24 31.09
CA TRP A 37 -0.01 -19.56 30.15
C TRP A 37 -0.70 -19.24 28.81
N ALA A 38 -1.44 -20.17 28.23
CA ALA A 38 -2.16 -19.96 26.97
C ALA A 38 -3.24 -18.86 27.07
N LYS A 39 -3.94 -18.79 28.21
CA LYS A 39 -4.90 -17.68 28.48
C LYS A 39 -4.20 -16.34 28.55
N GLU A 40 -3.01 -16.28 29.17
CA GLU A 40 -2.24 -15.06 29.25
C GLU A 40 -1.71 -14.62 27.86
N GLN A 41 -1.28 -15.56 27.00
CA GLN A 41 -0.94 -15.24 25.62
C GLN A 41 -2.13 -14.68 24.86
N ALA A 42 -3.32 -15.29 25.02
CA ALA A 42 -4.54 -14.78 24.40
C ALA A 42 -4.91 -13.36 24.89
N ARG A 43 -4.70 -13.06 26.19
CA ARG A 43 -4.90 -11.73 26.75
C ARG A 43 -3.96 -10.71 26.11
N ILE A 44 -2.66 -11.03 26.04
CA ILE A 44 -1.63 -10.17 25.42
C ILE A 44 -1.96 -9.89 23.94
N GLU A 45 -2.33 -10.93 23.18
CA GLU A 45 -2.70 -10.74 21.76
C GLU A 45 -3.97 -9.87 21.62
N THR A 46 -4.94 -10.02 22.53
CA THR A 46 -6.15 -9.19 22.55
C THR A 46 -5.83 -7.74 22.87
N GLU A 47 -4.94 -7.48 23.83
CA GLU A 47 -4.51 -6.12 24.17
C GLU A 47 -3.74 -5.46 23.04
N ASN A 48 -2.85 -6.22 22.38
CA ASN A 48 -2.13 -5.72 21.20
C ASN A 48 -3.09 -5.39 20.05
N TYR A 49 -4.06 -6.26 19.79
CA TYR A 49 -5.10 -6.02 18.79
C TYR A 49 -5.94 -4.78 19.12
N ASN A 50 -6.34 -4.60 20.37
CA ASN A 50 -7.11 -3.44 20.80
C ASN A 50 -6.30 -2.14 20.66
N LYS A 51 -5.02 -2.14 21.05
CA LYS A 51 -4.12 -1.01 20.85
C LYS A 51 -3.96 -0.67 19.37
N GLU A 52 -3.71 -1.67 18.51
CA GLU A 52 -3.61 -1.44 17.07
C GLU A 52 -4.92 -0.90 16.48
N THR A 53 -6.07 -1.29 17.03
CA THR A 53 -7.39 -0.79 16.59
C THR A 53 -7.67 0.62 17.11
N GLU A 54 -7.26 0.94 18.35
CA GLU A 54 -7.36 2.28 18.91
C GLU A 54 -6.44 3.28 18.16
N ASP A 55 -5.24 2.86 17.80
CA ASP A 55 -4.31 3.67 17.00
C ASP A 55 -4.84 3.97 15.58
N GLN A 56 -5.80 3.18 15.09
CA GLN A 56 -6.48 3.41 13.81
C GLN A 56 -7.77 4.24 13.96
N ALA A 57 -8.17 4.59 15.17
CA ALA A 57 -9.35 5.40 15.40
C ALA A 57 -9.08 6.87 15.07
N VAL A 58 -9.92 7.46 14.22
CA VAL A 58 -9.88 8.91 13.93
C VAL A 58 -10.67 9.63 15.01
N LEU A 59 -9.98 10.42 15.83
CA LEU A 59 -10.59 11.26 16.87
C LEU A 59 -10.69 12.70 16.37
N ILE A 60 -11.93 13.18 16.21
CA ILE A 60 -12.18 14.55 15.76
C ILE A 60 -12.59 15.36 16.98
N PRO A 61 -11.78 16.35 17.41
CA PRO A 61 -12.17 17.25 18.49
C PRO A 61 -13.29 18.18 18.00
N PHE A 62 -14.43 18.12 18.68
CA PHE A 62 -15.55 19.04 18.45
C PHE A 62 -15.74 19.93 19.67
N HIS A 63 -15.61 21.23 19.48
CA HIS A 63 -15.80 22.24 20.53
C HIS A 63 -17.15 22.94 20.34
N CYS A 64 -18.11 22.65 21.21
CA CYS A 64 -19.46 23.24 21.17
C CYS A 64 -19.50 24.78 21.22
N ASN A 65 -18.44 25.38 21.75
CA ASN A 65 -18.33 26.85 21.93
C ASN A 65 -17.49 27.50 20.81
N GLN A 66 -17.08 26.77 19.78
CA GLN A 66 -16.35 27.36 18.67
C GLN A 66 -17.31 28.12 17.76
N LEU A 67 -17.05 29.43 17.60
CA LEU A 67 -17.75 30.23 16.62
C LEU A 67 -17.20 29.90 15.23
N LEU A 68 -18.12 29.69 14.28
CA LEU A 68 -17.79 29.54 12.87
C LEU A 68 -17.82 30.90 12.19
N ASP A 69 -16.83 31.19 11.36
CA ASP A 69 -16.83 32.41 10.57
C ASP A 69 -18.00 32.41 9.56
N TYR A 70 -18.54 33.60 9.30
CA TYR A 70 -19.64 33.72 8.35
C TYR A 70 -19.23 33.20 6.95
N GLY A 71 -19.98 32.24 6.44
CA GLY A 71 -19.71 31.59 5.15
C GLY A 71 -18.68 30.46 5.22
N GLN A 72 -18.13 30.13 6.39
CA GLN A 72 -17.28 28.96 6.55
C GLN A 72 -18.07 27.68 6.27
N LYS A 73 -17.52 26.83 5.40
CA LYS A 73 -18.08 25.50 5.13
C LYS A 73 -17.52 24.51 6.16
N SER A 74 -18.40 23.87 6.91
CA SER A 74 -18.04 22.79 7.86
C SER A 74 -18.39 21.41 7.29
N LEU A 75 -18.11 21.21 5.98
CA LEU A 75 -18.30 19.94 5.31
C LEU A 75 -16.94 19.25 5.18
N PHE A 76 -16.89 18.01 5.62
CA PHE A 76 -15.71 17.17 5.53
C PHE A 76 -15.98 15.94 4.67
N GLU A 77 -14.97 15.51 3.95
CA GLU A 77 -15.00 14.27 3.18
C GLU A 77 -14.51 13.12 4.05
N GLY A 78 -15.38 12.16 4.36
CA GLY A 78 -15.05 10.98 5.17
C GLY A 78 -14.84 9.70 4.35
N GLY A 79 -15.01 9.75 3.02
CA GLY A 79 -14.91 8.57 2.16
C GLY A 79 -13.53 7.90 2.19
N TYR A 80 -12.48 8.66 2.45
CA TYR A 80 -11.12 8.13 2.56
C TYR A 80 -10.93 7.15 3.73
N LEU A 81 -11.75 7.19 4.78
CA LEU A 81 -11.64 6.33 5.95
C LEU A 81 -11.72 4.83 5.59
N PHE A 82 -12.49 4.47 4.56
CA PHE A 82 -12.52 3.10 4.06
C PHE A 82 -11.19 2.69 3.43
N LEU A 83 -10.55 3.60 2.71
CA LEU A 83 -9.22 3.39 2.11
C LEU A 83 -8.13 3.37 3.17
N GLN A 84 -8.26 4.19 4.20
CA GLN A 84 -7.35 4.24 5.35
C GLN A 84 -7.26 2.88 6.03
N SER A 85 -8.38 2.18 6.22
CA SER A 85 -8.38 0.83 6.79
C SER A 85 -7.53 -0.14 5.96
N VAL A 86 -7.65 -0.11 4.63
CA VAL A 86 -6.83 -0.94 3.72
C VAL A 86 -5.37 -0.53 3.75
N TYR A 87 -5.09 0.78 3.77
CA TYR A 87 -3.74 1.34 3.84
C TYR A 87 -2.97 0.83 5.06
N TYR A 88 -3.59 0.83 6.24
CA TYR A 88 -3.00 0.33 7.47
C TYR A 88 -2.91 -1.21 7.50
N GLN A 89 -3.87 -1.93 6.93
CA GLN A 89 -3.77 -3.39 6.78
C GLN A 89 -2.60 -3.79 5.87
N LEU A 90 -2.31 -3.00 4.84
CA LEU A 90 -1.11 -3.13 4.00
C LEU A 90 0.17 -2.66 4.71
N ARG A 91 0.07 -2.15 5.94
CA ARG A 91 1.19 -1.66 6.76
C ARG A 91 2.06 -0.62 6.04
N LEU A 92 1.45 0.21 5.21
CA LEU A 92 2.18 1.22 4.44
C LEU A 92 2.74 2.33 5.34
N ASP A 93 2.13 2.58 6.49
CA ASP A 93 2.65 3.40 7.58
C ASP A 93 4.02 2.89 8.08
N TYR A 94 4.13 1.58 8.28
CA TYR A 94 5.39 0.94 8.70
C TYR A 94 6.45 0.97 7.59
N VAL A 95 6.03 0.84 6.32
CA VAL A 95 6.91 1.03 5.15
C VAL A 95 7.48 2.46 5.15
N CYS A 96 6.63 3.47 5.34
CA CYS A 96 7.05 4.88 5.45
C CYS A 96 8.03 5.10 6.63
N LYS A 97 7.80 4.45 7.76
CA LYS A 97 8.71 4.49 8.91
C LYS A 97 10.08 3.90 8.58
N LYS A 98 10.14 2.78 7.86
CA LYS A 98 11.41 2.18 7.38
C LYS A 98 12.14 3.13 6.42
N ILE A 99 11.43 3.77 5.48
CA ILE A 99 11.99 4.75 4.54
C ILE A 99 12.56 5.95 5.30
N ARG A 100 11.84 6.48 6.28
CA ARG A 100 12.33 7.57 7.13
C ARG A 100 13.64 7.23 7.86
N GLY A 101 13.86 5.97 8.20
CA GLY A 101 15.12 5.52 8.79
C GLY A 101 16.33 5.55 7.84
N ARG A 102 16.09 5.57 6.52
CA ARG A 102 17.13 5.58 5.47
C ARG A 102 17.39 6.96 4.89
N HIS A 103 16.42 7.87 4.99
CA HIS A 103 16.45 9.20 4.38
C HIS A 103 16.37 10.30 5.44
N ARG A 104 16.89 11.48 5.13
CA ARG A 104 16.79 12.67 5.98
C ARG A 104 15.81 13.65 5.37
N PHE A 105 14.63 13.76 5.97
CA PHE A 105 13.61 14.76 5.64
C PHE A 105 12.82 15.13 6.90
N ASP A 106 12.16 16.27 6.88
CA ASP A 106 11.47 16.91 8.01
C ASP A 106 9.95 16.85 7.93
N TYR A 107 9.40 16.31 6.84
CA TYR A 107 7.96 16.17 6.62
C TYR A 107 7.44 14.77 7.00
N ASP A 108 6.13 14.67 7.18
CA ASP A 108 5.45 13.38 7.40
C ASP A 108 5.21 12.65 6.07
N LEU A 109 6.10 11.71 5.73
CA LEU A 109 6.00 10.92 4.53
C LEU A 109 4.74 10.03 4.53
N ASN A 110 4.33 9.52 5.72
CA ASN A 110 3.17 8.66 5.82
C ASN A 110 1.88 9.44 5.50
N ALA A 111 1.70 10.61 6.11
CA ALA A 111 0.57 11.48 5.81
C ALA A 111 0.52 11.87 4.32
N ILE A 112 1.68 12.20 3.72
CA ILE A 112 1.73 12.54 2.28
C ILE A 112 1.36 11.34 1.40
N LEU A 113 1.94 10.16 1.65
CA LEU A 113 1.67 8.98 0.83
C LEU A 113 0.22 8.53 0.94
N SER A 114 -0.34 8.48 2.17
CA SER A 114 -1.73 8.09 2.40
C SER A 114 -2.69 9.03 1.68
N ASP A 115 -2.52 10.34 1.84
CA ASP A 115 -3.37 11.35 1.21
C ASP A 115 -3.28 11.31 -0.33
N LEU A 116 -2.08 11.09 -0.88
CA LEU A 116 -1.92 10.92 -2.33
C LEU A 116 -2.61 9.66 -2.85
N VAL A 117 -2.58 8.57 -2.09
CA VAL A 117 -3.30 7.33 -2.42
C VAL A 117 -4.81 7.55 -2.36
N TYR A 118 -5.31 8.14 -1.26
CA TYR A 118 -6.74 8.40 -1.10
C TYR A 118 -7.28 9.35 -2.18
N ALA A 119 -6.60 10.47 -2.41
CA ALA A 119 -6.99 11.42 -3.45
C ALA A 119 -6.96 10.79 -4.85
N ARG A 120 -5.98 9.90 -5.14
CA ARG A 120 -5.91 9.19 -6.42
C ARG A 120 -7.08 8.23 -6.62
N MET A 121 -7.56 7.61 -5.56
CA MET A 121 -8.66 6.64 -5.61
C MET A 121 -10.04 7.33 -5.66
N LEU A 122 -10.21 8.43 -4.92
CA LEU A 122 -11.50 9.12 -4.79
C LEU A 122 -11.74 10.12 -5.94
N ASP A 123 -10.72 10.91 -6.28
CA ASP A 123 -10.80 11.95 -7.31
C ASP A 123 -9.42 12.16 -7.97
N PRO A 124 -9.10 11.42 -9.05
CA PRO A 124 -7.80 11.47 -9.70
C PRO A 124 -7.52 12.83 -10.34
N GLN A 125 -6.66 13.64 -9.74
CA GLN A 125 -6.29 14.98 -10.21
C GLN A 125 -4.77 15.20 -10.16
N SER A 126 -4.34 16.43 -10.49
CA SER A 126 -2.94 16.87 -10.32
C SER A 126 -2.55 16.87 -8.83
N LYS A 127 -1.24 16.77 -8.53
CA LYS A 127 -0.75 16.80 -7.15
C LYS A 127 -1.17 18.07 -6.38
N SER A 128 -1.19 19.21 -7.07
CA SER A 128 -1.65 20.47 -6.49
C SER A 128 -3.16 20.45 -6.19
N SER A 129 -3.97 19.90 -7.09
CA SER A 129 -5.42 19.79 -6.88
C SER A 129 -5.73 18.76 -5.80
N SER A 130 -5.04 17.60 -5.79
CA SER A 130 -5.16 16.60 -4.74
C SER A 130 -4.82 17.19 -3.36
N PHE A 131 -3.74 17.99 -3.25
CA PHE A 131 -3.40 18.68 -2.01
C PHE A 131 -4.50 19.65 -1.53
N LYS A 132 -5.20 20.32 -2.45
CA LYS A 132 -6.35 21.16 -2.08
C LYS A 132 -7.55 20.34 -1.64
N ALA A 133 -7.81 19.20 -2.28
CA ALA A 133 -8.92 18.30 -1.91
C ALA A 133 -8.75 17.73 -0.50
N VAL A 134 -7.55 17.27 -0.16
CA VAL A 134 -7.29 16.68 1.17
C VAL A 134 -7.42 17.67 2.32
N GLN A 135 -7.42 18.98 2.08
CA GLN A 135 -7.74 19.99 3.10
C GLN A 135 -9.17 19.85 3.65
N ASN A 136 -10.05 19.18 2.91
CA ASN A 136 -11.43 18.91 3.32
C ASN A 136 -11.59 17.56 4.02
N TYR A 137 -10.52 16.79 4.20
CA TYR A 137 -10.57 15.55 4.97
C TYR A 137 -10.77 15.84 6.45
N LEU A 138 -11.31 14.86 7.18
CA LEU A 138 -11.50 14.98 8.63
C LEU A 138 -10.18 15.19 9.37
N GLU A 139 -9.11 14.56 8.86
CA GLU A 139 -7.74 14.74 9.33
C GLU A 139 -7.02 15.74 8.43
N ALA A 140 -6.89 16.97 8.90
CA ALA A 140 -6.20 18.00 8.13
C ALA A 140 -4.71 17.63 7.91
N PRO A 141 -4.15 17.83 6.70
CA PRO A 141 -2.76 17.50 6.43
C PRO A 141 -1.80 18.36 7.26
N SER A 142 -0.82 17.71 7.87
CA SER A 142 0.22 18.35 8.70
C SER A 142 1.42 18.86 7.89
N TYR A 143 1.39 18.73 6.56
CA TYR A 143 2.47 19.05 5.62
C TYR A 143 2.03 20.16 4.64
N LYS A 144 2.97 20.66 3.85
CA LYS A 144 2.74 21.71 2.85
C LYS A 144 2.86 21.14 1.42
N LEU A 145 2.33 21.86 0.43
CA LEU A 145 2.38 21.45 -0.97
C LEU A 145 3.81 21.18 -1.48
N HIS A 146 4.79 21.98 -1.05
CA HIS A 146 6.18 21.75 -1.46
C HIS A 146 6.76 20.44 -0.91
N ASP A 147 6.29 19.97 0.25
CA ASP A 147 6.70 18.69 0.83
C ASP A 147 6.15 17.52 0.00
N VAL A 148 4.97 17.67 -0.59
CA VAL A 148 4.44 16.69 -1.55
C VAL A 148 5.42 16.51 -2.71
N TYR A 149 5.90 17.60 -3.33
CA TYR A 149 6.85 17.49 -4.44
C TYR A 149 8.22 16.94 -4.01
N ARG A 150 8.71 17.31 -2.84
CA ARG A 150 9.95 16.75 -2.25
C ARG A 150 9.84 15.25 -1.99
N SER A 151 8.69 14.81 -1.50
CA SER A 151 8.45 13.40 -1.19
C SER A 151 8.42 12.51 -2.42
N LEU A 152 8.00 13.03 -3.59
CA LEU A 152 7.98 12.24 -4.83
C LEU A 152 9.35 11.67 -5.21
N SER A 153 10.42 12.41 -4.96
CA SER A 153 11.79 11.94 -5.24
C SER A 153 12.17 10.78 -4.31
N VAL A 154 11.81 10.84 -3.03
CA VAL A 154 12.06 9.77 -2.07
C VAL A 154 11.21 8.54 -2.41
N LEU A 155 9.93 8.73 -2.71
CA LEU A 155 9.03 7.65 -3.11
C LEU A 155 9.50 6.95 -4.40
N ALA A 156 10.04 7.72 -5.36
CA ALA A 156 10.58 7.15 -6.59
C ALA A 156 11.86 6.32 -6.34
N GLN A 157 12.74 6.76 -5.45
CA GLN A 157 13.93 6.00 -5.08
C GLN A 157 13.60 4.70 -4.33
N GLU A 158 12.56 4.72 -3.53
CA GLU A 158 12.11 3.56 -2.73
C GLU A 158 10.98 2.75 -3.40
N CYS A 159 10.71 3.03 -4.68
CA CYS A 159 9.56 2.45 -5.40
C CYS A 159 9.55 0.92 -5.36
N ASP A 160 10.70 0.27 -5.57
CA ASP A 160 10.84 -1.18 -5.58
C ASP A 160 10.62 -1.77 -4.18
N PHE A 161 11.18 -1.11 -3.17
CA PHE A 161 10.95 -1.50 -1.78
C PHE A 161 9.47 -1.37 -1.38
N ILE A 162 8.81 -0.27 -1.77
CA ILE A 162 7.38 -0.06 -1.49
C ILE A 162 6.54 -1.15 -2.14
N GLN A 163 6.80 -1.49 -3.40
CA GLN A 163 6.09 -2.55 -4.12
C GLN A 163 6.29 -3.91 -3.45
N ALA A 164 7.53 -4.28 -3.11
CA ALA A 164 7.84 -5.56 -2.45
C ALA A 164 7.15 -5.69 -1.09
N GLU A 165 7.19 -4.65 -0.26
CA GLU A 165 6.51 -4.67 1.05
C GLU A 165 4.99 -4.67 0.89
N ALA A 166 4.43 -3.90 -0.05
CA ALA A 166 3.00 -3.91 -0.34
C ALA A 166 2.53 -5.30 -0.79
N TYR A 167 3.29 -5.97 -1.67
CA TYR A 167 2.99 -7.35 -2.07
C TYR A 167 3.02 -8.30 -0.86
N LYS A 168 4.10 -8.30 -0.07
CA LYS A 168 4.23 -9.15 1.12
C LYS A 168 3.07 -8.95 2.09
N ASN A 169 2.70 -7.70 2.33
CA ASN A 169 1.62 -7.37 3.25
C ASN A 169 0.23 -7.64 2.67
N SER A 170 0.06 -7.68 1.34
CA SER A 170 -1.22 -8.00 0.70
C SER A 170 -1.74 -9.40 1.03
N HIS A 171 -0.87 -10.32 1.45
CA HIS A 171 -1.26 -11.64 1.93
C HIS A 171 -2.09 -11.60 3.22
N PHE A 172 -2.02 -10.50 3.99
CA PHE A 172 -2.90 -10.30 5.16
C PHE A 172 -4.33 -9.91 4.76
N LEU A 173 -4.51 -9.30 3.58
CA LEU A 173 -5.83 -8.94 3.06
C LEU A 173 -6.57 -10.14 2.45
N GLY A 174 -5.83 -11.11 1.90
CA GLY A 174 -6.40 -12.28 1.28
C GLY A 174 -5.37 -13.18 0.62
N LYS A 175 -5.84 -14.35 0.17
CA LYS A 175 -4.98 -15.31 -0.52
C LYS A 175 -4.63 -14.79 -1.91
N ARG A 176 -3.34 -14.62 -2.19
CA ARG A 176 -2.82 -14.31 -3.51
C ARG A 176 -2.71 -15.57 -4.37
N ASN A 177 -2.91 -15.44 -5.67
CA ASN A 177 -2.71 -16.51 -6.66
C ASN A 177 -1.45 -16.20 -7.49
N ASP A 178 -0.31 -16.30 -6.86
CA ASP A 178 1.00 -15.95 -7.38
C ASP A 178 1.73 -17.09 -8.14
N GLY A 179 1.10 -18.25 -8.24
CA GLY A 179 1.57 -19.34 -9.08
C GLY A 179 1.38 -19.11 -10.59
N ILE A 180 0.52 -18.15 -10.98
CA ILE A 180 0.33 -17.71 -12.36
C ILE A 180 0.42 -16.21 -12.41
N LEU A 181 1.31 -15.69 -13.23
CA LEU A 181 1.51 -14.25 -13.40
C LEU A 181 1.19 -13.83 -14.82
N TYR A 182 0.39 -12.79 -14.95
CA TYR A 182 0.11 -12.12 -16.22
C TYR A 182 1.01 -10.92 -16.38
N TYR A 183 1.65 -10.82 -17.53
CA TYR A 183 2.51 -9.71 -17.89
C TYR A 183 1.95 -8.95 -19.08
N ASP A 184 1.83 -7.62 -18.94
CA ASP A 184 1.50 -6.74 -20.06
C ASP A 184 2.31 -5.44 -19.97
N CYS A 185 2.56 -4.85 -21.13
CA CYS A 185 3.16 -3.53 -21.27
C CYS A 185 2.09 -2.51 -21.69
N THR A 186 2.13 -1.36 -21.05
CA THR A 186 1.39 -0.19 -21.51
C THR A 186 2.34 0.99 -21.68
N ASN A 187 1.89 2.04 -22.33
CA ASN A 187 2.67 3.27 -22.45
C ASN A 187 1.84 4.50 -22.09
N TYR A 188 2.54 5.50 -21.58
CA TYR A 188 1.98 6.80 -21.24
C TYR A 188 2.65 7.85 -22.12
N TYR A 189 1.87 8.65 -22.83
CA TYR A 189 2.38 9.79 -23.58
C TYR A 189 2.40 11.06 -22.74
N PHE A 190 3.24 11.99 -23.13
CA PHE A 190 3.37 13.29 -22.50
C PHE A 190 3.12 14.37 -23.53
N GLU A 191 2.29 15.36 -23.20
CA GLU A 191 2.01 16.53 -24.07
C GLU A 191 3.20 17.52 -24.10
N ILE A 192 4.39 16.97 -24.35
CA ILE A 192 5.65 17.71 -24.52
C ILE A 192 6.38 17.17 -25.74
N GLU A 193 7.22 17.99 -26.36
CA GLU A 193 8.00 17.61 -27.55
C GLU A 193 9.44 17.19 -27.18
N GLN A 194 9.93 17.57 -25.99
CA GLN A 194 11.30 17.27 -25.57
C GLN A 194 11.41 15.88 -24.95
N GLU A 195 12.36 15.13 -25.46
CA GLU A 195 12.80 13.87 -24.86
C GLU A 195 13.65 14.10 -23.60
N ASP A 196 13.62 13.14 -22.69
CA ASP A 196 14.56 13.01 -21.57
C ASP A 196 15.05 11.56 -21.43
N GLY A 197 15.59 11.18 -20.26
CA GLY A 197 16.08 9.83 -20.02
C GLY A 197 15.05 8.72 -20.23
N PHE A 198 13.79 8.93 -19.82
CA PHE A 198 12.69 7.97 -19.93
C PHE A 198 11.68 8.33 -21.02
N LYS A 199 11.36 9.62 -21.18
CA LYS A 199 10.44 10.10 -22.20
C LYS A 199 11.14 10.09 -23.55
N LYS A 200 10.82 9.11 -24.37
CA LYS A 200 11.40 8.87 -25.70
C LYS A 200 10.32 8.68 -26.74
N TYR A 201 10.59 9.12 -27.97
CA TYR A 201 9.74 8.78 -29.10
C TYR A 201 9.83 7.26 -29.34
N GLY A 202 8.68 6.60 -29.44
CA GLY A 202 8.57 5.17 -29.62
C GLY A 202 7.22 4.77 -30.21
N LYS A 203 6.98 3.47 -30.30
CA LYS A 203 5.71 2.93 -30.79
C LYS A 203 4.61 3.16 -29.76
N SER A 204 3.85 4.24 -29.92
CA SER A 204 2.69 4.51 -29.06
C SER A 204 1.52 3.60 -29.40
N LYS A 205 0.94 2.93 -28.40
CA LYS A 205 -0.30 2.13 -28.56
C LYS A 205 -1.48 3.00 -29.01
N GLU A 206 -1.49 4.28 -28.64
CA GLU A 206 -2.51 5.27 -29.06
C GLU A 206 -2.16 6.04 -30.34
N HIS A 207 -1.07 5.67 -31.03
CA HIS A 207 -0.59 6.34 -32.24
C HIS A 207 -0.35 7.87 -32.07
N ARG A 208 0.03 8.30 -30.85
CA ARG A 208 0.33 9.71 -30.56
C ARG A 208 1.75 10.07 -31.02
N PRO A 209 1.93 11.28 -31.57
CA PRO A 209 3.24 11.76 -32.02
C PRO A 209 4.09 12.34 -30.87
N ASN A 210 3.85 11.98 -29.64
CA ASN A 210 4.48 12.52 -28.46
C ASN A 210 5.48 11.52 -27.84
N PRO A 211 6.49 11.99 -27.09
CA PRO A 211 7.32 11.09 -26.28
C PRO A 211 6.49 10.28 -25.31
N ILE A 212 6.85 9.01 -25.16
CA ILE A 212 6.19 8.05 -24.28
C ILE A 212 7.16 7.49 -23.23
N VAL A 213 6.59 6.96 -22.16
CA VAL A 213 7.24 6.09 -21.18
C VAL A 213 6.52 4.76 -21.20
N GLN A 214 7.25 3.66 -21.24
CA GLN A 214 6.66 2.32 -21.15
C GLN A 214 6.62 1.85 -19.70
N MET A 215 5.56 1.11 -19.35
CA MET A 215 5.40 0.44 -18.07
C MET A 215 5.08 -1.03 -18.32
N GLY A 216 5.96 -1.91 -17.81
CA GLY A 216 5.67 -3.33 -17.69
C GLY A 216 5.01 -3.60 -16.34
N LEU A 217 3.93 -4.36 -16.33
CA LEU A 217 3.15 -4.70 -15.14
C LEU A 217 2.98 -6.20 -15.03
N PHE A 218 3.29 -6.76 -13.86
CA PHE A 218 2.86 -8.09 -13.47
C PHE A 218 1.61 -8.05 -12.59
N MET A 219 0.66 -8.91 -12.88
CA MET A 219 -0.52 -9.18 -12.08
C MET A 219 -0.57 -10.67 -11.70
N ASP A 220 -1.12 -10.98 -10.54
CA ASP A 220 -1.35 -12.37 -10.15
C ASP A 220 -2.55 -12.99 -10.88
N GLY A 221 -2.78 -14.31 -10.67
CA GLY A 221 -3.88 -15.04 -11.29
C GLY A 221 -5.29 -14.55 -10.91
N ASN A 222 -5.41 -13.64 -9.95
CA ASN A 222 -6.65 -12.97 -9.58
C ASN A 222 -6.78 -11.56 -10.20
N GLY A 223 -5.80 -11.13 -11.02
CA GLY A 223 -5.75 -9.79 -11.61
C GLY A 223 -5.31 -8.68 -10.65
N ILE A 224 -4.70 -9.04 -9.51
CA ILE A 224 -4.20 -8.05 -8.56
C ILE A 224 -2.75 -7.70 -8.92
N PRO A 225 -2.39 -6.41 -9.05
CA PRO A 225 -1.03 -5.99 -9.35
C PRO A 225 -0.01 -6.55 -8.35
N LEU A 226 1.14 -6.97 -8.88
CA LEU A 226 2.26 -7.49 -8.13
C LEU A 226 3.41 -6.48 -8.14
N ALA A 227 3.93 -6.22 -9.32
CA ALA A 227 5.06 -5.33 -9.54
C ALA A 227 4.98 -4.64 -10.89
N PHE A 228 5.55 -3.45 -10.96
CA PHE A 228 5.76 -2.75 -12.22
C PHE A 228 7.17 -2.20 -12.33
N SER A 229 7.59 -1.94 -13.55
CA SER A 229 8.81 -1.17 -13.85
C SER A 229 8.57 -0.21 -15.00
N LEU A 230 9.29 0.91 -14.99
CA LEU A 230 9.25 1.91 -16.04
C LEU A 230 10.47 1.76 -16.94
N PHE A 231 10.25 1.93 -18.25
CA PHE A 231 11.26 1.81 -19.28
C PHE A 231 11.20 3.00 -20.23
N PRO A 232 12.33 3.35 -20.87
CA PRO A 232 12.32 4.36 -21.93
C PRO A 232 11.35 4.03 -23.06
N GLY A 233 10.68 5.04 -23.60
CA GLY A 233 9.63 4.87 -24.61
C GLY A 233 10.06 4.21 -25.91
N ASN A 234 11.35 4.22 -26.23
CA ASN A 234 11.94 3.58 -27.40
C ASN A 234 12.46 2.16 -27.11
N GLN A 235 12.29 1.64 -25.90
CA GLN A 235 12.70 0.29 -25.56
C GLN A 235 11.75 -0.75 -26.16
N ASN A 236 12.29 -1.89 -26.61
CA ASN A 236 11.46 -3.01 -27.05
C ASN A 236 10.75 -3.67 -25.84
N GLU A 237 9.44 -3.86 -25.93
CA GLU A 237 8.62 -4.46 -24.87
C GLU A 237 9.13 -5.84 -24.43
N GLN A 238 9.63 -6.65 -25.36
CA GLN A 238 10.19 -7.97 -25.05
C GLN A 238 11.42 -7.91 -24.14
N THR A 239 12.18 -6.82 -24.18
CA THR A 239 13.36 -6.64 -23.33
C THR A 239 13.02 -6.15 -21.91
N SER A 240 11.79 -5.69 -21.68
CA SER A 240 11.33 -5.22 -20.37
C SER A 240 10.92 -6.36 -19.43
N LEU A 241 10.57 -7.53 -19.96
CA LEU A 241 10.13 -8.68 -19.19
C LEU A 241 11.20 -9.21 -18.23
N LYS A 242 12.40 -9.50 -18.74
CA LYS A 242 13.49 -10.12 -17.95
C LYS A 242 13.90 -9.33 -16.70
N PRO A 243 14.13 -8.00 -16.77
CA PRO A 243 14.46 -7.22 -15.58
C PRO A 243 13.35 -7.24 -14.53
N LEU A 244 12.09 -7.25 -14.95
CA LEU A 244 10.96 -7.28 -14.03
C LEU A 244 10.74 -8.68 -13.44
N GLU A 245 10.97 -9.75 -14.21
CA GLU A 245 10.97 -11.14 -13.74
C GLU A 245 12.05 -11.32 -12.65
N GLN A 246 13.29 -10.86 -12.91
CA GLN A 246 14.37 -10.94 -11.94
C GLN A 246 14.01 -10.20 -10.65
N LYS A 247 13.42 -9.02 -10.75
CA LYS A 247 12.93 -8.26 -9.59
C LYS A 247 11.90 -9.05 -8.77
N ILE A 248 10.97 -9.77 -9.41
CA ILE A 248 9.98 -10.58 -8.72
C ILE A 248 10.64 -11.71 -7.94
N VAL A 249 11.64 -12.37 -8.53
CA VAL A 249 12.39 -13.43 -7.84
C VAL A 249 13.17 -12.85 -6.65
N ASP A 250 13.93 -11.79 -6.87
CA ASP A 250 14.88 -11.26 -5.88
C ASP A 250 14.18 -10.52 -4.73
N ASP A 251 13.21 -9.65 -5.04
CA ASP A 251 12.62 -8.73 -4.06
C ASP A 251 11.33 -9.28 -3.43
N PHE A 252 10.58 -10.11 -4.18
CA PHE A 252 9.27 -10.58 -3.75
C PHE A 252 9.31 -12.02 -3.25
N GLY A 253 10.37 -12.78 -3.57
CA GLY A 253 10.52 -14.16 -3.17
C GLY A 253 9.57 -15.12 -3.90
N CYS A 254 9.07 -14.73 -5.08
CA CYS A 254 8.29 -15.58 -5.97
C CYS A 254 9.25 -16.28 -6.93
N ASP A 255 9.63 -17.53 -6.65
CA ASP A 255 10.61 -18.30 -7.40
C ASP A 255 9.99 -19.41 -8.29
N GLN A 256 8.69 -19.68 -8.12
CA GLN A 256 7.96 -20.70 -8.86
C GLN A 256 6.64 -20.16 -9.39
N PHE A 257 6.63 -19.71 -10.63
CA PHE A 257 5.43 -19.21 -11.29
C PHE A 257 5.45 -19.50 -12.80
N ILE A 258 4.28 -19.54 -13.39
CA ILE A 258 4.06 -19.58 -14.84
C ILE A 258 3.63 -18.19 -15.24
N PHE A 259 4.31 -17.57 -16.20
CA PHE A 259 3.84 -16.30 -16.74
C PHE A 259 3.15 -16.44 -18.09
N CYS A 260 2.15 -15.61 -18.29
CA CYS A 260 1.42 -15.47 -19.54
C CYS A 260 1.58 -14.05 -20.05
N SER A 261 1.98 -13.88 -21.30
CA SER A 261 2.06 -12.59 -21.98
C SER A 261 1.35 -12.68 -23.32
N ASP A 262 0.81 -11.57 -23.79
CA ASP A 262 0.38 -11.45 -25.18
C ASP A 262 1.61 -11.53 -26.11
N ALA A 263 1.43 -12.20 -27.25
CA ALA A 263 2.46 -12.42 -28.27
C ALA A 263 2.65 -11.19 -29.18
#